data_f8a7098786bb2cdea13b2b2c3df4c9d6
#
_entry.id   f8a7098786bb2cdea13b2b2c3df4c9d6
#
_cell.length_a   1.000
_cell.length_b   1.000
_cell.length_c   1.000
_cell.angle_alpha   90.00
_cell.angle_beta   90.00
_cell.angle_gamma   90.00
#
_symmetry.space_group_name_H-M   'P 1'
#
loop_
_entity.id
_entity.type
_entity.pdbx_description
1 polymer ?
#
loop_
_entity_poly.entity_id
_entity_poly.type
_entity_poly.pdbx_seq_one_letter_code
_entity_poly.pdbx_strand_id
1 'polypeptide(L)'
;MGPSVYRYKGIVYDRVADVDVRLKGDEQISALYIRKQNFYTEQRIYPHVTKDDLDMSILDRARELMRAYRPGHPWVGLSDDELLKAARLRTKNFQTGEEGFNLASVMLLGRDDTIMGVCPVYRTDAILRRINADRYDDRIVVDTNLIDSYRQL
;
A
#
# COMPACT_ATOMS: atom_id res chain seq x y z
N MET A 1 -15.42 -20.74 -1.28
CA MET A 1 -16.45 -19.94 -0.56
C MET A 1 -15.79 -18.66 -0.09
N GLY A 2 -16.27 -17.50 -0.56
CA GLY A 2 -15.77 -16.21 -0.11
C GLY A 2 -16.08 -15.98 1.37
N PRO A 3 -15.35 -15.13 2.07
CA PRO A 3 -15.58 -14.81 3.47
C PRO A 3 -16.96 -14.13 3.60
N SER A 4 -17.90 -14.84 4.22
CA SER A 4 -19.24 -14.31 4.45
C SER A 4 -19.31 -13.60 5.79
N VAL A 5 -19.92 -12.43 5.81
CA VAL A 5 -20.27 -11.76 7.06
C VAL A 5 -21.57 -12.36 7.56
N TYR A 6 -21.51 -12.94 8.76
CA TYR A 6 -22.69 -13.53 9.38
C TYR A 6 -23.69 -12.45 9.83
N ARG A 7 -24.98 -12.67 9.51
CA ARG A 7 -26.07 -11.78 9.92
C ARG A 7 -27.03 -12.54 10.83
N TYR A 8 -27.22 -12.06 12.04
CA TYR A 8 -28.25 -12.57 12.92
C TYR A 8 -29.47 -11.63 12.89
N LYS A 9 -30.62 -12.14 12.48
CA LYS A 9 -31.85 -11.33 12.29
C LYS A 9 -31.64 -10.08 11.42
N GLY A 10 -30.83 -10.18 10.37
CA GLY A 10 -30.50 -9.06 9.49
C GLY A 10 -29.46 -8.08 10.00
N ILE A 11 -28.98 -8.26 11.24
CA ILE A 11 -28.01 -7.38 11.88
C ILE A 11 -26.61 -8.00 11.83
N VAL A 12 -25.62 -7.18 11.52
CA VAL A 12 -24.20 -7.57 11.52
C VAL A 12 -23.61 -7.28 12.89
N TYR A 13 -22.88 -8.25 13.43
CA TYR A 13 -22.12 -8.12 14.67
C TYR A 13 -20.64 -8.35 14.42
N ASP A 14 -19.81 -7.64 15.15
CA ASP A 14 -18.37 -7.85 15.21
C ASP A 14 -17.94 -8.13 16.64
N ARG A 15 -16.91 -8.97 16.80
CA ARG A 15 -16.34 -9.26 18.10
C ARG A 15 -15.18 -8.33 18.38
N VAL A 16 -15.35 -7.50 19.41
CA VAL A 16 -14.33 -6.58 19.91
C VAL A 16 -13.95 -7.03 21.31
N ALA A 17 -12.76 -7.56 21.49
CA ALA A 17 -12.33 -8.28 22.67
C ALA A 17 -13.31 -9.43 22.98
N ASP A 18 -13.99 -9.39 24.12
CA ASP A 18 -14.92 -10.45 24.56
C ASP A 18 -16.41 -10.11 24.35
N VAL A 19 -16.72 -9.00 23.65
CA VAL A 19 -18.10 -8.50 23.48
C VAL A 19 -18.50 -8.48 22.01
N ASP A 20 -19.71 -8.97 21.72
CA ASP A 20 -20.31 -8.86 20.39
C ASP A 20 -20.95 -7.47 20.22
N VAL A 21 -20.35 -6.64 19.37
CA VAL A 21 -20.80 -5.27 19.11
C VAL A 21 -21.60 -5.21 17.82
N ARG A 22 -22.81 -4.63 17.90
CA ARG A 22 -23.63 -4.40 16.72
C ARG A 22 -23.02 -3.31 15.82
N LEU A 23 -22.81 -3.63 14.56
CA LEU A 23 -22.40 -2.66 13.55
C LEU A 23 -23.62 -1.94 12.98
N LYS A 24 -23.62 -0.61 13.02
CA LYS A 24 -24.78 0.23 12.64
C LYS A 24 -24.58 0.97 11.32
N GLY A 25 -23.35 1.13 10.85
CA GLY A 25 -23.01 1.89 9.64
C GLY A 25 -22.42 1.02 8.55
N ASP A 26 -22.67 1.38 7.29
CA ASP A 26 -22.15 0.69 6.12
C ASP A 26 -20.61 0.70 6.10
N GLU A 27 -19.98 1.76 6.62
CA GLU A 27 -18.53 1.87 6.75
C GLU A 27 -17.96 0.77 7.67
N GLN A 28 -18.58 0.56 8.85
CA GLN A 28 -18.18 -0.48 9.80
C GLN A 28 -18.37 -1.88 9.22
N ILE A 29 -19.47 -2.09 8.50
CA ILE A 29 -19.78 -3.36 7.83
C ILE A 29 -18.77 -3.61 6.71
N SER A 30 -18.43 -2.60 5.92
CA SER A 30 -17.42 -2.68 4.86
C SER A 30 -16.03 -2.99 5.42
N ALA A 31 -15.63 -2.34 6.52
CA ALA A 31 -14.37 -2.63 7.21
C ALA A 31 -14.30 -4.07 7.72
N LEU A 32 -15.43 -4.61 8.23
CA LEU A 32 -15.50 -6.02 8.64
C LEU A 32 -15.36 -6.98 7.45
N TYR A 33 -15.98 -6.66 6.30
CA TYR A 33 -15.82 -7.44 5.07
C TYR A 33 -14.36 -7.47 4.62
N ILE A 34 -13.70 -6.31 4.55
CA ILE A 34 -12.29 -6.18 4.15
C ILE A 34 -11.40 -7.01 5.10
N ARG A 35 -11.60 -6.87 6.40
CA ARG A 35 -10.83 -7.62 7.40
C ARG A 35 -11.03 -9.14 7.30
N LYS A 36 -12.24 -9.60 7.04
CA LYS A 36 -12.55 -11.05 6.90
C LYS A 36 -12.07 -11.64 5.58
N GLN A 37 -11.81 -10.82 4.58
CA GLN A 37 -11.29 -11.30 3.30
C GLN A 37 -9.80 -11.68 3.37
N ASN A 38 -9.07 -11.40 4.47
CA ASN A 38 -7.61 -11.51 4.55
C ASN A 38 -6.91 -10.85 3.35
N PHE A 39 -7.55 -9.81 2.80
CA PHE A 39 -7.08 -9.12 1.63
C PHE A 39 -6.50 -7.77 2.10
N TYR A 40 -5.21 -7.68 2.01
CA TYR A 40 -4.51 -6.42 2.25
C TYR A 40 -4.62 -5.56 0.99
N THR A 41 -5.10 -4.33 1.13
CA THR A 41 -5.34 -3.41 -0.01
C THR A 41 -4.08 -3.21 -0.84
N GLU A 42 -2.91 -3.17 -0.20
CA GLU A 42 -1.61 -3.03 -0.85
C GLU A 42 -1.25 -4.22 -1.76
N GLN A 43 -1.88 -5.40 -1.54
CA GLN A 43 -1.67 -6.60 -2.36
C GLN A 43 -2.60 -6.66 -3.57
N ARG A 44 -3.51 -5.71 -3.73
CA ARG A 44 -4.40 -5.65 -4.90
C ARG A 44 -3.58 -5.50 -6.17
N ILE A 45 -3.78 -6.42 -7.12
CA ILE A 45 -3.07 -6.45 -8.39
C ILE A 45 -3.72 -5.49 -9.39
N TYR A 46 -2.90 -4.79 -10.14
CA TYR A 46 -3.28 -3.93 -11.26
C TYR A 46 -2.65 -4.50 -12.54
N PRO A 47 -3.34 -5.38 -13.24
CA PRO A 47 -2.75 -6.19 -14.33
C PRO A 47 -2.32 -5.36 -15.54
N HIS A 48 -2.83 -4.14 -15.68
CA HIS A 48 -2.49 -3.24 -16.77
C HIS A 48 -1.37 -2.26 -16.43
N VAL A 49 -0.90 -2.22 -15.17
CA VAL A 49 0.29 -1.46 -14.80
C VAL A 49 1.53 -2.20 -15.30
N THR A 50 2.39 -1.47 -16.01
CA THR A 50 3.63 -1.97 -16.63
C THR A 50 4.86 -1.34 -15.98
N LYS A 51 6.06 -1.72 -16.42
CA LYS A 51 7.30 -1.08 -15.95
C LYS A 51 7.42 0.38 -16.40
N ASP A 52 6.80 0.73 -17.51
CA ASP A 52 6.83 2.10 -18.05
C ASP A 52 6.02 3.08 -17.19
N ASP A 53 5.07 2.56 -16.40
CA ASP A 53 4.26 3.30 -15.45
C ASP A 53 4.97 3.53 -14.10
N LEU A 54 6.17 2.92 -13.93
CA LEU A 54 6.95 2.95 -12.70
C LEU A 54 8.28 3.69 -12.89
N ASP A 55 8.76 4.36 -11.86
CA ASP A 55 10.13 4.88 -11.80
C ASP A 55 11.10 3.79 -11.37
N MET A 56 11.66 3.10 -12.34
CA MET A 56 12.62 2.01 -12.10
C MET A 56 13.94 2.49 -11.52
N SER A 57 14.30 3.79 -11.61
CA SER A 57 15.51 4.35 -11.02
C SER A 57 15.53 4.24 -9.48
N ILE A 58 14.36 4.11 -8.87
CA ILE A 58 14.22 3.88 -7.43
C ILE A 58 14.87 2.54 -7.02
N LEU A 59 14.78 1.50 -7.86
CA LEU A 59 15.42 0.21 -7.59
C LEU A 59 16.95 0.32 -7.59
N ASP A 60 17.52 1.14 -8.49
CA ASP A 60 18.96 1.38 -8.53
C ASP A 60 19.43 2.09 -7.27
N ARG A 61 18.71 3.12 -6.86
CA ARG A 61 18.96 3.81 -5.57
C ARG A 61 18.84 2.85 -4.38
N ALA A 62 17.86 1.98 -4.37
CA ALA A 62 17.70 0.97 -3.31
C ALA A 62 18.88 0.01 -3.27
N ARG A 63 19.41 -0.42 -4.43
CA ARG A 63 20.61 -1.26 -4.51
C ARG A 63 21.87 -0.53 -3.99
N GLU A 64 22.03 0.75 -4.32
CA GLU A 64 23.13 1.56 -3.79
C GLU A 64 23.09 1.66 -2.27
N LEU A 65 21.91 1.93 -1.71
CA LEU A 65 21.73 1.95 -0.26
C LEU A 65 21.98 0.58 0.38
N MET A 66 21.53 -0.50 -0.23
CA MET A 66 21.82 -1.86 0.25
C MET A 66 23.34 -2.15 0.24
N ARG A 67 24.05 -1.75 -0.82
CA ARG A 67 25.53 -1.91 -0.88
C ARG A 67 26.23 -1.12 0.22
N ALA A 68 25.76 0.10 0.49
CA ALA A 68 26.35 0.97 1.49
C ALA A 68 26.11 0.50 2.93
N TYR A 69 24.87 0.12 3.24
CA TYR A 69 24.46 -0.18 4.62
C TYR A 69 24.49 -1.67 4.99
N ARG A 70 24.37 -2.55 3.99
CA ARG A 70 24.39 -4.01 4.17
C ARG A 70 25.14 -4.69 3.02
N PRO A 71 26.47 -4.56 2.96
CA PRO A 71 27.28 -5.26 1.98
C PRO A 71 27.01 -6.77 2.07
N GLY A 72 26.68 -7.41 0.96
CA GLY A 72 26.32 -8.83 0.93
C GLY A 72 24.84 -9.13 1.10
N HIS A 73 23.96 -8.11 1.15
CA HIS A 73 22.52 -8.35 1.11
C HIS A 73 22.14 -9.13 -0.19
N PRO A 74 21.39 -10.25 -0.10
CA PRO A 74 21.12 -11.12 -1.24
C PRO A 74 20.40 -10.43 -2.40
N TRP A 75 19.68 -9.34 -2.15
CA TRP A 75 18.96 -8.59 -3.19
C TRP A 75 19.84 -7.69 -4.06
N VAL A 76 21.07 -7.40 -3.64
CA VAL A 76 21.99 -6.52 -4.39
C VAL A 76 22.32 -7.07 -5.78
N GLY A 77 22.42 -8.39 -5.91
CA GLY A 77 22.75 -9.08 -7.16
C GLY A 77 21.54 -9.47 -8.01
N LEU A 78 20.32 -9.20 -7.55
CA LEU A 78 19.11 -9.56 -8.29
C LEU A 78 18.87 -8.61 -9.47
N SER A 79 18.38 -9.15 -10.57
CA SER A 79 17.78 -8.36 -11.66
C SER A 79 16.54 -7.60 -11.14
N ASP A 80 16.05 -6.62 -11.91
CA ASP A 80 14.86 -5.85 -11.55
C ASP A 80 13.64 -6.75 -11.34
N ASP A 81 13.42 -7.71 -12.23
CA ASP A 81 12.29 -8.63 -12.14
C ASP A 81 12.39 -9.54 -10.90
N GLU A 82 13.56 -10.01 -10.58
CA GLU A 82 13.80 -10.83 -9.40
C GLU A 82 13.63 -9.99 -8.13
N LEU A 83 14.14 -8.76 -8.12
CA LEU A 83 14.00 -7.84 -6.99
C LEU A 83 12.53 -7.48 -6.74
N LEU A 84 11.78 -7.15 -7.78
CA LEU A 84 10.34 -6.87 -7.70
C LEU A 84 9.54 -8.06 -7.15
N LYS A 85 9.90 -9.27 -7.57
CA LYS A 85 9.28 -10.51 -7.05
C LYS A 85 9.69 -10.79 -5.60
N ALA A 86 10.97 -10.65 -5.27
CA ALA A 86 11.48 -10.85 -3.91
C ALA A 86 10.88 -9.86 -2.91
N ALA A 87 10.69 -8.61 -3.34
CA ALA A 87 10.01 -7.56 -2.57
C ALA A 87 8.48 -7.68 -2.57
N ARG A 88 7.92 -8.67 -3.27
CA ARG A 88 6.46 -8.87 -3.44
C ARG A 88 5.74 -7.66 -4.05
N LEU A 89 6.42 -6.91 -4.88
CA LEU A 89 5.85 -5.79 -5.62
C LEU A 89 5.21 -6.25 -6.94
N ARG A 90 5.71 -7.34 -7.52
CA ARG A 90 5.07 -8.08 -8.60
C ARG A 90 4.64 -9.44 -8.10
N THR A 91 3.35 -9.72 -8.14
CA THR A 91 2.75 -10.91 -7.51
C THR A 91 1.78 -11.60 -8.46
N LYS A 92 1.47 -12.86 -8.14
CA LYS A 92 0.45 -13.66 -8.82
C LYS A 92 -0.60 -14.11 -7.81
N ASN A 93 -1.86 -13.88 -8.14
CA ASN A 93 -2.97 -14.46 -7.40
C ASN A 93 -3.17 -15.90 -7.86
N PHE A 94 -2.87 -16.88 -7.01
CA PHE A 94 -2.97 -18.29 -7.35
C PHE A 94 -4.41 -18.81 -7.43
N GLN A 95 -5.40 -18.03 -6.98
CA GLN A 95 -6.82 -18.40 -7.08
C GLN A 95 -7.41 -17.95 -8.41
N THR A 96 -7.08 -16.73 -8.86
CA THR A 96 -7.61 -16.14 -10.09
C THR A 96 -6.68 -16.32 -11.27
N GLY A 97 -5.39 -16.60 -11.05
CA GLY A 97 -4.35 -16.66 -12.06
C GLY A 97 -3.84 -15.28 -12.49
N GLU A 98 -4.41 -14.19 -11.96
CA GLU A 98 -4.01 -12.82 -12.27
C GLU A 98 -2.59 -12.54 -11.78
N GLU A 99 -1.76 -11.96 -12.64
CA GLU A 99 -0.38 -11.57 -12.32
C GLU A 99 -0.15 -10.11 -12.70
N GLY A 100 0.58 -9.37 -11.88
CA GLY A 100 0.90 -7.97 -12.15
C GLY A 100 1.54 -7.26 -10.97
N PHE A 101 1.70 -5.96 -11.14
CA PHE A 101 2.12 -5.06 -10.08
C PHE A 101 0.95 -4.83 -9.10
N ASN A 102 1.26 -4.77 -7.82
CA ASN A 102 0.24 -4.52 -6.80
C ASN A 102 0.21 -3.04 -6.39
N LEU A 103 -0.74 -2.66 -5.53
CA LEU A 103 -0.85 -1.29 -5.06
C LEU A 103 0.42 -0.81 -4.36
N ALA A 104 1.11 -1.69 -3.61
CA ALA A 104 2.37 -1.33 -2.96
C ALA A 104 3.43 -0.90 -3.99
N SER A 105 3.52 -1.57 -5.14
CA SER A 105 4.43 -1.15 -6.22
C SER A 105 4.07 0.22 -6.79
N VAL A 106 2.79 0.47 -7.02
CA VAL A 106 2.32 1.78 -7.51
C VAL A 106 2.64 2.88 -6.50
N MET A 107 2.40 2.64 -5.21
CA MET A 107 2.66 3.62 -4.16
C MET A 107 4.15 3.87 -3.91
N LEU A 108 5.01 2.87 -4.10
CA LEU A 108 6.46 2.98 -3.87
C LEU A 108 7.23 3.44 -5.10
N LEU A 109 6.81 3.00 -6.29
CA LEU A 109 7.57 3.16 -7.53
C LEU A 109 6.78 3.89 -8.62
N GLY A 110 5.48 4.13 -8.46
CA GLY A 110 4.63 4.73 -9.47
C GLY A 110 5.08 6.14 -9.84
N ARG A 111 4.93 6.47 -11.12
CA ARG A 111 4.98 7.85 -11.59
C ARG A 111 3.72 8.59 -11.13
N ASP A 112 3.75 9.90 -11.05
CA ASP A 112 2.67 10.71 -10.51
C ASP A 112 1.34 10.50 -11.24
N ASP A 113 1.36 10.39 -12.56
CA ASP A 113 0.20 10.10 -13.39
C ASP A 113 -0.39 8.71 -13.12
N THR A 114 0.46 7.71 -12.92
CA THR A 114 0.05 6.36 -12.55
C THR A 114 -0.59 6.33 -11.16
N ILE A 115 0.03 7.01 -10.18
CA ILE A 115 -0.52 7.12 -8.82
C ILE A 115 -1.88 7.81 -8.86
N MET A 116 -2.01 8.92 -9.56
CA MET A 116 -3.28 9.63 -9.71
C MET A 116 -4.33 8.79 -10.43
N GLY A 117 -3.94 7.98 -11.41
CA GLY A 117 -4.86 7.08 -12.12
C GLY A 117 -5.38 5.94 -11.23
N VAL A 118 -4.54 5.42 -10.33
CA VAL A 118 -4.87 4.31 -9.43
C VAL A 118 -5.52 4.79 -8.13
N CYS A 119 -5.03 5.91 -7.58
CA CYS A 119 -5.46 6.50 -6.30
C CYS A 119 -5.68 8.01 -6.45
N PRO A 120 -6.77 8.48 -7.08
CA PRO A 120 -6.97 9.89 -7.41
C PRO A 120 -6.98 10.87 -6.23
N VAL A 121 -7.24 10.38 -5.03
CA VAL A 121 -7.30 11.19 -3.80
C VAL A 121 -6.06 11.03 -2.93
N TYR A 122 -5.05 10.31 -3.43
CA TYR A 122 -3.82 10.09 -2.66
C TYR A 122 -3.03 11.39 -2.52
N ARG A 123 -2.60 11.66 -1.31
CA ARG A 123 -1.61 12.70 -0.97
C ARG A 123 -1.00 12.40 0.40
N THR A 124 0.24 12.81 0.58
CA THR A 124 0.92 12.84 1.88
C THR A 124 0.85 14.26 2.43
N ASP A 125 0.32 14.41 3.63
CA ASP A 125 0.19 15.70 4.30
C ASP A 125 1.09 15.70 5.54
N ALA A 126 2.22 16.38 5.47
CA ALA A 126 3.17 16.48 6.56
C ALA A 126 2.99 17.80 7.32
N ILE A 127 2.82 17.70 8.61
CA ILE A 127 2.55 18.82 9.51
C ILE A 127 3.67 18.91 10.54
N LEU A 128 4.34 20.05 10.59
CA LEU A 128 5.33 20.36 11.61
C LEU A 128 4.69 21.09 12.77
N ARG A 129 4.85 20.55 13.98
CA ARG A 129 4.40 21.17 15.25
C ARG A 129 5.58 21.26 16.20
N ARG A 130 6.05 22.47 16.52
CA ARG A 130 7.21 22.71 17.39
C ARG A 130 6.83 23.12 18.79
N ILE A 131 5.84 23.99 18.93
CA ILE A 131 5.54 24.70 20.18
C ILE A 131 4.14 24.34 20.71
N ASN A 132 3.15 24.25 19.85
CA ASN A 132 1.77 24.00 20.27
C ASN A 132 1.20 22.78 19.52
N ALA A 133 0.59 21.84 20.24
CA ALA A 133 -0.03 20.65 19.66
C ALA A 133 -1.30 20.97 18.83
N ASP A 134 -1.98 22.09 19.16
CA ASP A 134 -3.25 22.47 18.53
C ASP A 134 -3.05 23.30 17.25
N ARG A 135 -1.83 23.82 17.04
CA ARG A 135 -1.49 24.62 15.86
C ARG A 135 -0.27 24.05 15.14
N TYR A 136 -0.30 24.02 13.83
CA TYR A 136 0.87 23.65 13.02
C TYR A 136 1.69 24.91 12.67
N ASP A 137 3.01 24.78 12.71
CA ASP A 137 3.95 25.84 12.36
C ASP A 137 4.27 25.82 10.87
N ASP A 138 4.21 24.63 10.27
CA ASP A 138 4.43 24.44 8.84
C ASP A 138 3.64 23.23 8.31
N ARG A 139 3.35 23.24 7.02
CA ARG A 139 2.62 22.16 6.34
C ARG A 139 3.12 22.02 4.89
N ILE A 140 3.42 20.79 4.51
CA ILE A 140 3.74 20.45 3.13
C ILE A 140 2.81 19.33 2.66
N VAL A 141 2.28 19.46 1.44
CA VAL A 141 1.46 18.44 0.79
C VAL A 141 2.24 17.90 -0.40
N VAL A 142 2.38 16.59 -0.47
CA VAL A 142 3.13 15.88 -1.50
C VAL A 142 2.24 14.77 -2.08
N ASP A 143 2.18 14.66 -3.39
CA ASP A 143 1.32 13.73 -4.15
C ASP A 143 2.10 12.77 -5.07
N THR A 144 3.40 12.65 -4.84
CA THR A 144 4.29 11.69 -5.53
C THR A 144 4.42 10.36 -4.78
N ASN A 145 5.20 9.40 -5.31
CA ASN A 145 5.43 8.12 -4.68
C ASN A 145 5.99 8.26 -3.25
N LEU A 146 5.77 7.24 -2.41
CA LEU A 146 6.15 7.28 -0.99
C LEU A 146 7.65 7.48 -0.74
N ILE A 147 8.50 7.00 -1.64
CA ILE A 147 9.97 7.12 -1.50
C ILE A 147 10.42 8.55 -1.75
N ASP A 148 9.92 9.17 -2.79
CA ASP A 148 10.24 10.57 -3.10
C ASP A 148 9.50 11.53 -2.18
N SER A 149 8.27 11.20 -1.74
CA SER A 149 7.57 11.94 -0.69
C SER A 149 8.41 12.02 0.58
N TYR A 150 8.94 10.88 1.07
CA TYR A 150 9.80 10.83 2.26
C TYR A 150 11.07 11.70 2.14
N ARG A 151 11.59 11.88 0.93
CA ARG A 151 12.77 12.73 0.68
C ARG A 151 12.46 14.22 0.65
N GLN A 152 11.22 14.58 0.39
CA GLN A 152 10.76 15.98 0.35
C GLN A 152 10.35 16.49 1.74
N LEU A 153 10.11 15.57 2.70
CA LEU A 153 9.75 15.86 4.08
C LEU A 153 10.99 16.03 4.97
#